data_6288214fdc8579b033ff0142f6145a58
#
_entry.id   6288214fdc8579b033ff0142f6145a58
#
_cell.length_a   1.000
_cell.length_b   1.000
_cell.length_c   1.000
_cell.angle_alpha   90.00
_cell.angle_beta   90.00
_cell.angle_gamma   90.00
#
_symmetry.space_group_name_H-M   'P 1'
#
loop_
_entity.id
_entity.type
_entity.pdbx_description
1 polymer ?
#
loop_
_entity_poly.entity_id
_entity_poly.type
_entity_poly.pdbx_seq_one_letter_code
_entity_poly.pdbx_strand_id
1 'polypeptide(L)'
;VTRFWLDTLAEFIADFRLETLKPATVEQTSYVILDTIGAIVGGAAEPEMQALTARLTVSPVGEASVMGTGKTAVSAAAAFLNGTAGTFLEMDEGNRFAKGHPSIHALPAVWAMAEIKGLSGKAAMEALVLGYEVGARIGIAASLRPDMHPHGTWGTVGAAVAVAKLLGYDAARIRETINVASSLTLASSKRTMLEGGTVRNAYAGISNRMALMAIDLVETGFIGERDGLSSVFGKVVSERFDTARMIDGLGRDWQIDQNYFKLHSCCRYNHGALDALDLLLAKEAVAADAVERVDVASYLYAAELDDQAPRNTLAGKFSVPFAVATRLVRGSSRVENFTWDALRDEKVQAFAKRVFVTEDKAMTARLPQFRPARVDVRLRDGRTLSASVEANRGDDQDPYSR
;
A
#
# COMPACT_ATOMS: atom_id res chain seq x y z
N VAL A 1 5.13 -17.56 -34.75
CA VAL A 1 4.06 -16.66 -34.28
C VAL A 1 4.43 -16.29 -32.85
N THR A 2 4.73 -15.03 -32.58
CA THR A 2 4.99 -14.56 -31.21
C THR A 2 3.73 -14.77 -30.40
N ARG A 3 3.84 -15.51 -29.28
CA ARG A 3 2.71 -15.79 -28.41
C ARG A 3 2.21 -14.47 -27.79
N PHE A 4 0.89 -14.33 -27.62
CA PHE A 4 0.32 -13.14 -27.01
C PHE A 4 0.72 -13.08 -25.52
N TRP A 5 1.22 -11.95 -25.07
CA TRP A 5 1.79 -11.78 -23.73
C TRP A 5 0.83 -12.17 -22.59
N LEU A 6 -0.47 -11.86 -22.75
CA LEU A 6 -1.48 -12.16 -21.73
C LEU A 6 -1.75 -13.67 -21.61
N ASP A 7 -1.63 -14.43 -22.71
CA ASP A 7 -1.72 -15.89 -22.68
C ASP A 7 -0.54 -16.48 -21.90
N THR A 8 0.67 -15.94 -22.12
CA THR A 8 1.87 -16.36 -21.37
C THR A 8 1.71 -16.10 -19.87
N LEU A 9 1.17 -14.93 -19.49
CA LEU A 9 0.90 -14.59 -18.10
C LEU A 9 -0.15 -15.53 -17.49
N ALA A 10 -1.28 -15.75 -18.18
CA ALA A 10 -2.38 -16.57 -17.67
C ALA A 10 -1.97 -18.04 -17.47
N GLU A 11 -1.19 -18.60 -18.38
CA GLU A 11 -0.64 -19.96 -18.23
C GLU A 11 0.35 -20.06 -17.08
N PHE A 12 1.26 -19.09 -16.96
CA PHE A 12 2.15 -19.02 -15.81
C PHE A 12 1.38 -19.04 -14.48
N ILE A 13 0.31 -18.25 -14.36
CA ILE A 13 -0.53 -18.21 -13.15
C ILE A 13 -1.21 -19.55 -12.92
N ALA A 14 -1.79 -20.19 -13.95
CA ALA A 14 -2.47 -21.48 -13.84
C ALA A 14 -1.51 -22.58 -13.36
N ASP A 15 -0.31 -22.62 -13.93
CA ASP A 15 0.69 -23.68 -13.69
C ASP A 15 1.51 -23.46 -12.42
N PHE A 16 1.53 -22.25 -11.87
CA PHE A 16 2.32 -21.93 -10.69
C PHE A 16 1.98 -22.83 -9.49
N ARG A 17 3.02 -23.19 -8.73
CA ARG A 17 2.93 -23.93 -7.46
C ARG A 17 3.86 -23.30 -6.44
N LEU A 18 3.39 -23.18 -5.20
CA LEU A 18 4.14 -22.57 -4.09
C LEU A 18 5.52 -23.21 -3.87
N GLU A 19 5.62 -24.53 -4.11
CA GLU A 19 6.85 -25.31 -3.97
C GLU A 19 7.95 -24.91 -4.95
N THR A 20 7.62 -24.16 -5.99
CA THR A 20 8.63 -23.64 -6.93
C THR A 20 9.37 -22.42 -6.40
N LEU A 21 8.86 -21.82 -5.33
CA LEU A 21 9.51 -20.67 -4.68
C LEU A 21 10.74 -21.08 -3.87
N LYS A 22 11.68 -20.18 -3.80
CA LYS A 22 12.79 -20.28 -2.85
C LYS A 22 12.26 -20.18 -1.41
N PRO A 23 12.88 -20.90 -0.43
CA PRO A 23 12.46 -20.79 0.98
C PRO A 23 12.43 -19.35 1.50
N ALA A 24 13.35 -18.50 1.09
CA ALA A 24 13.39 -17.09 1.49
C ALA A 24 12.16 -16.30 0.99
N THR A 25 11.69 -16.55 -0.24
CA THR A 25 10.47 -15.90 -0.76
C THR A 25 9.21 -16.39 -0.04
N VAL A 26 9.15 -17.69 0.33
CA VAL A 26 8.04 -18.22 1.16
C VAL A 26 8.03 -17.57 2.55
N GLU A 27 9.20 -17.44 3.18
CA GLU A 27 9.35 -16.77 4.46
C GLU A 27 8.95 -15.29 4.36
N GLN A 28 9.42 -14.57 3.33
CA GLN A 28 9.03 -13.18 3.07
C GLN A 28 7.53 -13.03 2.89
N THR A 29 6.90 -13.95 2.17
CA THR A 29 5.42 -13.99 2.01
C THR A 29 4.73 -14.15 3.35
N SER A 30 5.27 -14.95 4.26
CA SER A 30 4.71 -15.13 5.62
C SER A 30 4.77 -13.82 6.42
N TYR A 31 5.86 -13.07 6.33
CA TYR A 31 5.97 -11.74 6.96
C TYR A 31 5.00 -10.73 6.34
N VAL A 32 4.83 -10.73 5.03
CA VAL A 32 3.86 -9.87 4.34
C VAL A 32 2.44 -10.16 4.79
N ILE A 33 2.06 -11.44 4.95
CA ILE A 33 0.75 -11.85 5.48
C ILE A 33 0.59 -11.35 6.92
N LEU A 34 1.58 -11.57 7.78
CA LEU A 34 1.55 -11.16 9.18
C LEU A 34 1.40 -9.64 9.33
N ASP A 35 2.18 -8.88 8.58
CA ASP A 35 2.13 -7.41 8.54
C ASP A 35 0.74 -6.92 8.11
N THR A 36 0.22 -7.48 7.02
CA THR A 36 -1.09 -7.11 6.48
C THR A 36 -2.22 -7.42 7.47
N ILE A 37 -2.20 -8.60 8.11
CA ILE A 37 -3.18 -8.95 9.15
C ILE A 37 -3.05 -8.01 10.35
N GLY A 38 -1.83 -7.69 10.78
CA GLY A 38 -1.57 -6.74 11.85
C GLY A 38 -2.14 -5.36 11.55
N ALA A 39 -1.94 -4.85 10.32
CA ALA A 39 -2.51 -3.58 9.87
C ALA A 39 -4.04 -3.60 9.85
N ILE A 40 -4.67 -4.72 9.40
CA ILE A 40 -6.13 -4.88 9.40
C ILE A 40 -6.68 -4.87 10.83
N VAL A 41 -6.11 -5.68 11.72
CA VAL A 41 -6.58 -5.80 13.11
C VAL A 41 -6.42 -4.47 13.85
N GLY A 42 -5.27 -3.80 13.68
CA GLY A 42 -5.05 -2.47 14.26
C GLY A 42 -6.02 -1.42 13.73
N GLY A 43 -6.24 -1.37 12.42
CA GLY A 43 -7.16 -0.41 11.80
C GLY A 43 -8.64 -0.69 12.09
N ALA A 44 -9.01 -1.93 12.38
CA ALA A 44 -10.38 -2.30 12.76
C ALA A 44 -10.84 -1.63 14.07
N ALA A 45 -9.90 -1.18 14.90
CA ALA A 45 -10.19 -0.47 16.14
C ALA A 45 -10.55 1.02 15.93
N GLU A 46 -10.32 1.58 14.75
CA GLU A 46 -10.63 2.99 14.44
C GLU A 46 -12.14 3.24 14.47
N PRO A 47 -12.60 4.39 14.99
CA PRO A 47 -14.02 4.69 15.17
C PRO A 47 -14.85 4.59 13.89
N GLU A 48 -14.32 5.08 12.77
CA GLU A 48 -14.99 5.01 11.47
C GLU A 48 -15.13 3.55 10.99
N MET A 49 -14.13 2.69 11.28
CA MET A 49 -14.17 1.27 10.94
C MET A 49 -15.18 0.52 11.83
N GLN A 50 -15.27 0.85 13.12
CA GLN A 50 -16.28 0.28 14.01
C GLN A 50 -17.69 0.64 13.53
N ALA A 51 -17.94 1.91 13.18
CA ALA A 51 -19.21 2.38 12.65
C ALA A 51 -19.55 1.69 11.30
N LEU A 52 -18.60 1.60 10.39
CA LEU A 52 -18.79 0.94 9.09
C LEU A 52 -19.06 -0.55 9.26
N THR A 53 -18.29 -1.22 10.13
CA THR A 53 -18.49 -2.65 10.46
C THR A 53 -19.89 -2.88 11.06
N ALA A 54 -20.32 -2.08 12.04
CA ALA A 54 -21.64 -2.20 12.63
C ALA A 54 -22.75 -2.09 11.56
N ARG A 55 -22.58 -1.18 10.60
CA ARG A 55 -23.55 -0.98 9.51
C ARG A 55 -23.61 -2.15 8.53
N LEU A 56 -22.48 -2.78 8.21
CA LEU A 56 -22.40 -3.83 7.18
C LEU A 56 -22.52 -5.25 7.73
N THR A 57 -22.55 -5.43 9.06
CA THR A 57 -22.70 -6.74 9.73
C THR A 57 -24.02 -6.87 10.50
N VAL A 58 -25.06 -6.15 10.07
CA VAL A 58 -26.40 -6.19 10.73
C VAL A 58 -27.06 -7.57 10.58
N SER A 59 -26.82 -8.25 9.46
CA SER A 59 -27.35 -9.61 9.27
C SER A 59 -26.33 -10.62 9.77
N PRO A 60 -26.73 -11.62 10.59
CA PRO A 60 -25.82 -12.67 11.07
C PRO A 60 -25.45 -13.69 10.00
N VAL A 61 -25.82 -13.48 8.75
CA VAL A 61 -25.56 -14.39 7.62
C VAL A 61 -24.25 -14.04 6.95
N GLY A 62 -23.17 -14.67 7.39
CA GLY A 62 -21.85 -14.55 6.75
C GLY A 62 -20.85 -15.48 7.39
N GLU A 63 -19.99 -16.07 6.58
CA GLU A 63 -18.99 -17.08 7.00
C GLU A 63 -17.55 -16.54 6.95
N ALA A 64 -17.35 -15.36 6.34
CA ALA A 64 -16.03 -14.75 6.23
C ALA A 64 -15.75 -13.79 7.42
N SER A 65 -14.58 -13.93 8.03
CA SER A 65 -14.16 -13.16 9.19
C SER A 65 -13.96 -11.67 8.87
N VAL A 66 -14.53 -10.79 9.71
CA VAL A 66 -14.14 -9.37 9.79
C VAL A 66 -13.08 -9.28 10.88
N MET A 67 -11.81 -9.28 10.45
CA MET A 67 -10.64 -9.41 11.32
C MET A 67 -10.61 -8.32 12.42
N GLY A 68 -10.20 -8.72 13.63
CA GLY A 68 -10.10 -7.81 14.78
C GLY A 68 -11.43 -7.43 15.44
N THR A 69 -12.59 -7.96 14.96
CA THR A 69 -13.91 -7.54 15.47
C THR A 69 -14.72 -8.65 16.11
N GLY A 70 -14.34 -9.92 15.94
CA GLY A 70 -15.13 -11.08 16.35
C GLY A 70 -16.44 -11.27 15.55
N LYS A 71 -16.62 -10.53 14.45
CA LYS A 71 -17.80 -10.61 13.57
C LYS A 71 -17.49 -11.33 12.28
N THR A 72 -18.54 -11.79 11.61
CA THR A 72 -18.49 -12.35 10.26
C THR A 72 -19.41 -11.55 9.32
N ALA A 73 -19.16 -11.69 8.02
CA ALA A 73 -19.99 -11.09 6.97
C ALA A 73 -19.94 -11.97 5.71
N VAL A 74 -20.78 -11.67 4.72
CA VAL A 74 -20.62 -12.25 3.37
C VAL A 74 -19.25 -11.86 2.81
N SER A 75 -18.64 -12.73 2.00
CA SER A 75 -17.26 -12.58 1.52
C SER A 75 -16.94 -11.18 0.97
N ALA A 76 -17.81 -10.61 0.13
CA ALA A 76 -17.62 -9.29 -0.45
C ALA A 76 -17.62 -8.15 0.59
N ALA A 77 -18.41 -8.26 1.65
CA ALA A 77 -18.43 -7.29 2.74
C ALA A 77 -17.21 -7.46 3.67
N ALA A 78 -16.85 -8.70 4.02
CA ALA A 78 -15.67 -9.00 4.83
C ALA A 78 -14.38 -8.53 4.13
N ALA A 79 -14.23 -8.83 2.85
CA ALA A 79 -13.08 -8.39 2.04
C ALA A 79 -13.00 -6.86 1.95
N PHE A 80 -14.15 -6.18 1.77
CA PHE A 80 -14.23 -4.72 1.77
C PHE A 80 -13.83 -4.12 3.13
N LEU A 81 -14.37 -4.64 4.23
CA LEU A 81 -14.09 -4.14 5.58
C LEU A 81 -12.62 -4.35 5.95
N ASN A 82 -12.08 -5.54 5.71
CA ASN A 82 -10.69 -5.88 6.01
C ASN A 82 -9.72 -5.03 5.17
N GLY A 83 -9.98 -4.89 3.87
CA GLY A 83 -9.14 -4.06 3.00
C GLY A 83 -9.18 -2.57 3.37
N THR A 84 -10.31 -2.08 3.85
CA THR A 84 -10.44 -0.69 4.33
C THR A 84 -9.70 -0.51 5.66
N ALA A 85 -9.87 -1.43 6.60
CA ALA A 85 -9.21 -1.38 7.90
C ALA A 85 -7.68 -1.38 7.76
N GLY A 86 -7.14 -2.24 6.89
CA GLY A 86 -5.69 -2.41 6.74
C GLY A 86 -4.94 -1.16 6.27
N THR A 87 -5.61 -0.24 5.58
CA THR A 87 -5.00 1.02 5.13
C THR A 87 -5.17 2.18 6.12
N PHE A 88 -5.97 2.01 7.17
CA PHE A 88 -6.37 3.11 8.05
C PHE A 88 -5.22 3.70 8.84
N LEU A 89 -4.31 2.84 9.31
CA LEU A 89 -3.17 3.24 10.11
C LEU A 89 -1.94 3.66 9.28
N GLU A 90 -1.97 3.50 7.94
CA GLU A 90 -0.78 3.69 7.09
C GLU A 90 0.42 2.84 7.56
N MET A 91 0.14 1.63 8.06
CA MET A 91 1.15 0.67 8.53
C MET A 91 1.31 -0.54 7.60
N ASP A 92 0.42 -0.69 6.62
CA ASP A 92 0.45 -1.77 5.63
C ASP A 92 1.73 -1.73 4.79
N GLU A 93 2.27 -2.94 4.50
CA GLU A 93 3.44 -3.14 3.66
C GLU A 93 3.32 -2.44 2.29
N GLY A 94 4.37 -2.44 1.48
CA GLY A 94 4.26 -1.94 0.12
C GLY A 94 5.44 -2.32 -0.76
N ASN A 95 5.30 -1.99 -2.05
CA ASN A 95 6.33 -2.15 -3.05
C ASN A 95 6.62 -0.79 -3.70
N ARG A 96 7.90 -0.34 -3.60
CA ARG A 96 8.28 1.00 -4.09
C ARG A 96 8.19 1.13 -5.61
N PHE A 97 8.43 0.04 -6.34
CA PHE A 97 8.39 0.04 -7.80
C PHE A 97 6.95 0.05 -8.33
N ALA A 98 6.04 -0.68 -7.65
CA ALA A 98 4.61 -0.65 -7.93
C ALA A 98 3.92 0.64 -7.45
N LYS A 99 4.59 1.45 -6.63
CA LYS A 99 4.08 2.69 -6.02
C LYS A 99 2.81 2.46 -5.18
N GLY A 100 2.72 1.33 -4.48
CA GLY A 100 1.53 0.97 -3.72
C GLY A 100 1.74 -0.24 -2.82
N HIS A 101 0.65 -0.83 -2.36
CA HIS A 101 0.57 -1.81 -1.29
C HIS A 101 -0.13 -3.09 -1.78
N PRO A 102 0.59 -4.01 -2.47
CA PRO A 102 -0.06 -5.12 -3.19
C PRO A 102 -0.80 -6.11 -2.29
N SER A 103 -0.27 -6.41 -1.09
CA SER A 103 -0.87 -7.41 -0.22
C SER A 103 -2.25 -6.97 0.30
N ILE A 104 -2.40 -5.73 0.78
CA ILE A 104 -3.70 -5.26 1.28
C ILE A 104 -4.77 -5.18 0.18
N HIS A 105 -4.35 -5.04 -1.07
CA HIS A 105 -5.27 -5.10 -2.22
C HIS A 105 -5.69 -6.53 -2.60
N ALA A 106 -5.01 -7.59 -2.14
CA ALA A 106 -5.28 -8.98 -2.52
C ALA A 106 -5.67 -9.88 -1.35
N LEU A 107 -4.97 -9.80 -0.22
CA LEU A 107 -5.14 -10.70 0.92
C LEU A 107 -6.58 -10.74 1.46
N PRO A 108 -7.31 -9.63 1.64
CA PRO A 108 -8.67 -9.67 2.18
C PRO A 108 -9.65 -10.50 1.34
N ALA A 109 -9.58 -10.41 0.02
CA ALA A 109 -10.42 -11.21 -0.87
C ALA A 109 -10.02 -12.69 -0.87
N VAL A 110 -8.71 -12.97 -0.91
CA VAL A 110 -8.16 -14.34 -0.80
C VAL A 110 -8.60 -14.99 0.51
N TRP A 111 -8.45 -14.27 1.63
CA TRP A 111 -8.78 -14.77 2.96
C TRP A 111 -10.26 -15.10 3.08
N ALA A 112 -11.13 -14.15 2.71
CA ALA A 112 -12.58 -14.36 2.76
C ALA A 112 -13.02 -15.56 1.91
N MET A 113 -12.44 -15.73 0.71
CA MET A 113 -12.77 -16.86 -0.16
C MET A 113 -12.19 -18.19 0.36
N ALA A 114 -10.99 -18.17 0.95
CA ALA A 114 -10.40 -19.36 1.55
C ALA A 114 -11.25 -19.88 2.73
N GLU A 115 -11.73 -18.97 3.60
CA GLU A 115 -12.61 -19.33 4.72
C GLU A 115 -13.92 -19.99 4.24
N ILE A 116 -14.66 -19.34 3.35
CA ILE A 116 -15.97 -19.87 2.90
C ILE A 116 -15.86 -21.14 2.05
N LYS A 117 -14.69 -21.39 1.44
CA LYS A 117 -14.43 -22.61 0.66
C LYS A 117 -13.68 -23.68 1.47
N GLY A 118 -13.32 -23.42 2.72
CA GLY A 118 -12.56 -24.34 3.56
C GLY A 118 -11.18 -24.69 3.00
N LEU A 119 -10.50 -23.73 2.33
CA LEU A 119 -9.20 -23.95 1.70
C LEU A 119 -8.05 -23.72 2.69
N SER A 120 -6.91 -24.36 2.42
CA SER A 120 -5.75 -24.32 3.32
C SER A 120 -5.02 -22.97 3.26
N GLY A 121 -4.30 -22.63 4.34
CA GLY A 121 -3.39 -21.48 4.37
C GLY A 121 -2.31 -21.54 3.29
N LYS A 122 -1.87 -22.75 2.90
CA LYS A 122 -0.95 -22.95 1.77
C LYS A 122 -1.56 -22.47 0.46
N ALA A 123 -2.82 -22.83 0.18
CA ALA A 123 -3.53 -22.38 -1.02
C ALA A 123 -3.72 -20.85 -1.01
N ALA A 124 -4.05 -20.28 0.15
CA ALA A 124 -4.16 -18.82 0.31
C ALA A 124 -2.83 -18.11 0.08
N MET A 125 -1.72 -18.64 0.58
CA MET A 125 -0.38 -18.11 0.35
C MET A 125 0.01 -18.16 -1.12
N GLU A 126 -0.22 -19.28 -1.81
CA GLU A 126 0.01 -19.48 -3.25
C GLU A 126 -0.76 -18.44 -4.07
N ALA A 127 -2.01 -18.24 -3.74
CA ALA A 127 -2.87 -17.25 -4.40
C ALA A 127 -2.38 -15.81 -4.15
N LEU A 128 -2.01 -15.49 -2.91
CA LEU A 128 -1.53 -14.15 -2.54
C LEU A 128 -0.25 -13.78 -3.29
N VAL A 129 0.73 -14.69 -3.39
CA VAL A 129 1.98 -14.45 -4.12
C VAL A 129 1.68 -14.00 -5.55
N LEU A 130 0.75 -14.68 -6.23
CA LEU A 130 0.37 -14.33 -7.61
C LEU A 130 -0.39 -13.02 -7.71
N GLY A 131 -1.30 -12.75 -6.77
CA GLY A 131 -2.00 -11.46 -6.72
C GLY A 131 -1.07 -10.30 -6.46
N TYR A 132 -0.11 -10.49 -5.55
CA TYR A 132 0.96 -9.53 -5.29
C TYR A 132 1.79 -9.28 -6.55
N GLU A 133 2.26 -10.36 -7.17
CA GLU A 133 3.10 -10.32 -8.37
C GLU A 133 2.41 -9.58 -9.52
N VAL A 134 1.17 -9.97 -9.87
CA VAL A 134 0.44 -9.37 -10.99
C VAL A 134 0.09 -7.92 -10.70
N GLY A 135 -0.41 -7.60 -9.51
CA GLY A 135 -0.72 -6.23 -9.11
C GLY A 135 0.51 -5.33 -9.16
N ALA A 136 1.63 -5.78 -8.59
CA ALA A 136 2.88 -5.04 -8.61
C ALA A 136 3.41 -4.83 -10.04
N ARG A 137 3.40 -5.86 -10.88
CA ARG A 137 3.84 -5.76 -12.29
C ARG A 137 3.00 -4.78 -13.09
N ILE A 138 1.68 -4.73 -12.88
CA ILE A 138 0.83 -3.72 -13.51
C ILE A 138 1.26 -2.31 -13.08
N GLY A 139 1.48 -2.09 -11.77
CA GLY A 139 1.96 -0.81 -11.24
C GLY A 139 3.33 -0.38 -11.79
N ILE A 140 4.22 -1.35 -12.06
CA ILE A 140 5.56 -1.13 -12.66
C ILE A 140 5.46 -0.85 -14.16
N ALA A 141 4.59 -1.58 -14.85
CA ALA A 141 4.38 -1.46 -16.30
C ALA A 141 3.65 -0.17 -16.69
N ALA A 142 2.79 0.33 -15.78
CA ALA A 142 1.95 1.49 -16.02
C ALA A 142 2.63 2.81 -15.61
N SER A 143 2.57 3.81 -16.48
CA SER A 143 2.86 5.20 -16.15
C SER A 143 1.54 5.90 -15.86
N LEU A 144 1.02 5.76 -14.63
CA LEU A 144 -0.25 6.37 -14.23
C LEU A 144 -0.24 7.88 -14.49
N ARG A 145 -1.38 8.43 -14.88
CA ARG A 145 -1.53 9.88 -15.04
C ARG A 145 -1.17 10.59 -13.72
N PRO A 146 -0.55 11.79 -13.77
CA PRO A 146 -0.03 12.48 -12.58
C PRO A 146 -1.08 12.69 -11.46
N ASP A 147 -2.34 12.92 -11.85
CA ASP A 147 -3.43 13.17 -10.91
C ASP A 147 -4.11 11.89 -10.38
N MET A 148 -3.70 10.72 -10.87
CA MET A 148 -4.25 9.43 -10.42
C MET A 148 -3.61 8.97 -9.11
N HIS A 149 -4.47 8.50 -8.20
CA HIS A 149 -4.02 7.75 -7.03
C HIS A 149 -3.81 6.27 -7.41
N PRO A 150 -2.66 5.64 -7.06
CA PRO A 150 -2.40 4.25 -7.45
C PRO A 150 -3.31 3.23 -6.75
N HIS A 151 -3.73 3.50 -5.49
CA HIS A 151 -4.60 2.60 -4.75
C HIS A 151 -5.96 2.44 -5.42
N GLY A 152 -6.42 1.20 -5.54
CA GLY A 152 -7.68 0.86 -6.19
C GLY A 152 -7.57 0.70 -7.71
N THR A 153 -6.43 1.05 -8.33
CA THR A 153 -6.21 0.84 -9.76
C THR A 153 -5.88 -0.63 -10.05
N TRP A 154 -4.61 -0.99 -10.10
CA TRP A 154 -4.14 -2.35 -10.38
C TRP A 154 -4.50 -3.39 -9.30
N GLY A 155 -4.82 -2.94 -8.07
CA GLY A 155 -5.19 -3.82 -6.97
C GLY A 155 -6.40 -4.70 -7.24
N THR A 156 -7.40 -4.21 -7.97
CA THR A 156 -8.57 -5.00 -8.38
C THR A 156 -8.16 -6.20 -9.24
N VAL A 157 -7.26 -6.00 -10.19
CA VAL A 157 -6.79 -7.09 -11.07
C VAL A 157 -5.94 -8.08 -10.28
N GLY A 158 -5.02 -7.58 -9.42
CA GLY A 158 -4.19 -8.41 -8.56
C GLY A 158 -5.03 -9.32 -7.66
N ALA A 159 -6.02 -8.75 -6.98
CA ALA A 159 -6.97 -9.52 -6.14
C ALA A 159 -7.78 -10.55 -6.94
N ALA A 160 -8.29 -10.17 -8.11
CA ALA A 160 -9.08 -11.08 -8.95
C ALA A 160 -8.25 -12.28 -9.45
N VAL A 161 -6.99 -12.03 -9.84
CA VAL A 161 -6.03 -13.10 -10.19
C VAL A 161 -5.77 -14.03 -9.01
N ALA A 162 -5.56 -13.47 -7.82
CA ALA A 162 -5.34 -14.27 -6.62
C ALA A 162 -6.54 -15.18 -6.33
N VAL A 163 -7.76 -14.64 -6.39
CA VAL A 163 -8.98 -15.45 -6.14
C VAL A 163 -9.20 -16.46 -7.26
N ALA A 164 -8.97 -16.13 -8.53
CA ALA A 164 -9.05 -17.06 -9.64
C ALA A 164 -8.09 -18.25 -9.47
N LYS A 165 -6.85 -17.97 -9.04
CA LYS A 165 -5.88 -19.02 -8.70
C LYS A 165 -6.35 -19.88 -7.53
N LEU A 166 -6.83 -19.26 -6.45
CA LEU A 166 -7.35 -19.93 -5.26
C LEU A 166 -8.48 -20.90 -5.63
N LEU A 167 -9.33 -20.53 -6.57
CA LEU A 167 -10.46 -21.34 -7.06
C LEU A 167 -10.06 -22.39 -8.12
N GLY A 168 -8.78 -22.46 -8.51
CA GLY A 168 -8.26 -23.45 -9.44
C GLY A 168 -8.66 -23.21 -10.90
N TYR A 169 -8.85 -21.93 -11.31
CA TYR A 169 -9.18 -21.61 -12.69
C TYR A 169 -8.05 -22.01 -13.66
N ASP A 170 -8.42 -22.48 -14.83
CA ASP A 170 -7.48 -22.69 -15.93
C ASP A 170 -7.01 -21.36 -16.55
N ALA A 171 -6.03 -21.44 -17.44
CA ALA A 171 -5.43 -20.26 -18.09
C ALA A 171 -6.47 -19.40 -18.86
N ALA A 172 -7.45 -20.04 -19.49
CA ALA A 172 -8.48 -19.32 -20.25
C ALA A 172 -9.38 -18.51 -19.32
N ARG A 173 -9.80 -19.07 -18.19
CA ARG A 173 -10.62 -18.38 -17.19
C ARG A 173 -9.83 -17.31 -16.44
N ILE A 174 -8.55 -17.56 -16.15
CA ILE A 174 -7.64 -16.55 -15.53
C ILE A 174 -7.50 -15.34 -16.48
N ARG A 175 -7.25 -15.59 -17.76
CA ARG A 175 -7.18 -14.53 -18.77
C ARG A 175 -8.46 -13.71 -18.82
N GLU A 176 -9.63 -14.37 -18.84
CA GLU A 176 -10.92 -13.68 -18.83
C GLU A 176 -11.13 -12.89 -17.53
N THR A 177 -10.75 -13.44 -16.39
CA THR A 177 -10.80 -12.74 -15.10
C THR A 177 -9.95 -11.46 -15.11
N ILE A 178 -8.75 -11.49 -15.69
CA ILE A 178 -7.89 -10.30 -15.86
C ILE A 178 -8.62 -9.24 -16.70
N ASN A 179 -9.22 -9.64 -17.82
CA ASN A 179 -9.90 -8.73 -18.72
C ASN A 179 -11.14 -8.08 -18.08
N VAL A 180 -11.98 -8.87 -17.40
CA VAL A 180 -13.17 -8.37 -16.69
C VAL A 180 -12.74 -7.46 -15.51
N ALA A 181 -11.78 -7.88 -14.69
CA ALA A 181 -11.31 -7.11 -13.57
C ALA A 181 -10.68 -5.77 -13.97
N SER A 182 -10.04 -5.70 -15.13
CA SER A 182 -9.49 -4.45 -15.66
C SER A 182 -10.57 -3.37 -15.85
N SER A 183 -11.77 -3.74 -16.25
CA SER A 183 -12.91 -2.82 -16.43
C SER A 183 -13.53 -2.35 -15.11
N LEU A 184 -13.20 -3.01 -13.98
CA LEU A 184 -13.68 -2.67 -12.65
C LEU A 184 -12.66 -1.87 -11.83
N THR A 185 -11.61 -1.38 -12.48
CA THR A 185 -10.55 -0.58 -11.88
C THR A 185 -11.07 0.76 -11.36
N LEU A 186 -10.72 1.11 -10.12
CA LEU A 186 -11.07 2.40 -9.53
C LEU A 186 -10.16 3.50 -10.09
N ALA A 187 -10.74 4.53 -10.65
CA ALA A 187 -10.08 5.77 -11.02
C ALA A 187 -10.34 6.84 -9.94
N SER A 188 -9.33 7.20 -9.16
CA SER A 188 -9.46 8.18 -8.08
C SER A 188 -8.36 9.23 -8.11
N SER A 189 -8.65 10.41 -7.53
CA SER A 189 -7.73 11.54 -7.53
C SER A 189 -6.65 11.41 -6.44
N LYS A 190 -5.41 11.72 -6.80
CA LYS A 190 -4.29 11.90 -5.87
C LYS A 190 -4.58 12.96 -4.80
N ARG A 191 -5.32 14.02 -5.14
CA ARG A 191 -5.70 15.08 -4.21
C ARG A 191 -6.51 14.58 -3.01
N THR A 192 -7.23 13.46 -3.16
CA THR A 192 -8.00 12.87 -2.05
C THR A 192 -7.10 12.61 -0.83
N MET A 193 -5.89 12.08 -1.04
CA MET A 193 -4.98 11.84 0.08
C MET A 193 -4.35 13.15 0.60
N LEU A 194 -3.96 14.07 -0.30
CA LEU A 194 -3.31 15.33 0.07
C LEU A 194 -4.25 16.24 0.87
N GLU A 195 -5.53 16.23 0.54
CA GLU A 195 -6.56 17.00 1.23
C GLU A 195 -7.16 16.28 2.46
N GLY A 196 -6.68 15.08 2.80
CA GLY A 196 -7.20 14.28 3.92
C GLY A 196 -8.61 13.75 3.68
N GLY A 197 -8.99 13.44 2.43
CA GLY A 197 -10.25 12.79 2.10
C GLY A 197 -10.25 11.32 2.57
N THR A 198 -10.89 11.03 3.71
CA THR A 198 -10.82 9.70 4.37
C THR A 198 -11.38 8.55 3.53
N VAL A 199 -12.16 8.84 2.48
CA VAL A 199 -12.59 7.83 1.50
C VAL A 199 -11.41 7.10 0.85
N ARG A 200 -10.21 7.69 0.85
CA ARG A 200 -8.97 7.05 0.36
C ARG A 200 -8.72 5.73 1.10
N ASN A 201 -9.04 5.62 2.38
CA ASN A 201 -8.84 4.39 3.15
C ASN A 201 -9.73 3.23 2.64
N ALA A 202 -10.82 3.51 1.94
CA ALA A 202 -11.68 2.48 1.36
C ALA A 202 -11.16 1.90 0.02
N TYR A 203 -10.13 2.49 -0.61
CA TYR A 203 -9.73 2.09 -1.96
C TYR A 203 -9.24 0.64 -2.05
N ALA A 204 -8.51 0.14 -1.03
CA ALA A 204 -8.11 -1.25 -0.98
C ALA A 204 -9.32 -2.17 -0.74
N GLY A 205 -10.25 -1.78 0.13
CA GLY A 205 -11.49 -2.50 0.34
C GLY A 205 -12.34 -2.59 -0.94
N ILE A 206 -12.44 -1.48 -1.68
CA ILE A 206 -13.13 -1.44 -2.97
C ILE A 206 -12.48 -2.40 -3.97
N SER A 207 -11.14 -2.40 -4.08
CA SER A 207 -10.41 -3.35 -4.94
C SER A 207 -10.75 -4.79 -4.64
N ASN A 208 -10.71 -5.17 -3.36
CA ASN A 208 -11.02 -6.53 -2.92
C ASN A 208 -12.49 -6.91 -3.26
N ARG A 209 -13.43 -5.99 -3.02
CA ARG A 209 -14.85 -6.22 -3.35
C ARG A 209 -15.08 -6.33 -4.85
N MET A 210 -14.44 -5.47 -5.65
CA MET A 210 -14.56 -5.50 -7.12
C MET A 210 -13.91 -6.74 -7.71
N ALA A 211 -12.85 -7.26 -7.10
CA ALA A 211 -12.24 -8.52 -7.49
C ALA A 211 -13.21 -9.71 -7.33
N LEU A 212 -13.92 -9.79 -6.21
CA LEU A 212 -14.95 -10.81 -6.02
C LEU A 212 -16.12 -10.64 -7.00
N MET A 213 -16.51 -9.41 -7.30
CA MET A 213 -17.50 -9.14 -8.35
C MET A 213 -16.99 -9.60 -9.73
N ALA A 214 -15.71 -9.41 -10.06
CA ALA A 214 -15.14 -9.92 -11.31
C ALA A 214 -15.24 -11.45 -11.41
N ILE A 215 -15.01 -12.16 -10.31
CA ILE A 215 -15.20 -13.61 -10.24
C ILE A 215 -16.65 -13.99 -10.52
N ASP A 216 -17.62 -13.35 -9.86
CA ASP A 216 -19.06 -13.61 -10.07
C ASP A 216 -19.47 -13.37 -11.52
N LEU A 217 -18.97 -12.29 -12.13
CA LEU A 217 -19.24 -11.97 -13.54
C LEU A 217 -18.67 -13.04 -14.48
N VAL A 218 -17.44 -13.47 -14.30
CA VAL A 218 -16.82 -14.55 -15.12
C VAL A 218 -17.55 -15.86 -14.92
N GLU A 219 -17.93 -16.22 -13.70
CA GLU A 219 -18.70 -17.45 -13.40
C GLU A 219 -20.06 -17.47 -14.10
N THR A 220 -20.66 -16.30 -14.32
CA THR A 220 -21.97 -16.16 -14.96
C THR A 220 -21.89 -15.89 -16.47
N GLY A 221 -20.68 -15.92 -17.05
CA GLY A 221 -20.46 -15.84 -18.50
C GLY A 221 -20.29 -14.43 -19.06
N PHE A 222 -20.04 -13.41 -18.21
CA PHE A 222 -19.62 -12.11 -18.69
C PHE A 222 -18.21 -12.19 -19.26
N ILE A 223 -17.95 -11.42 -20.30
CA ILE A 223 -16.64 -11.33 -20.95
C ILE A 223 -16.13 -9.90 -20.97
N GLY A 224 -14.80 -9.75 -20.84
CA GLY A 224 -14.11 -8.46 -20.95
C GLY A 224 -13.61 -8.18 -22.37
N GLU A 225 -12.78 -7.14 -22.50
CA GLU A 225 -12.05 -6.88 -23.74
C GLU A 225 -10.98 -7.95 -23.96
N ARG A 226 -10.51 -8.11 -25.20
CA ARG A 226 -9.47 -9.10 -25.55
C ARG A 226 -8.14 -8.84 -24.85
N ASP A 227 -7.86 -7.56 -24.53
CA ASP A 227 -6.70 -7.08 -23.78
C ASP A 227 -7.13 -5.86 -22.93
N GLY A 228 -7.91 -6.13 -21.89
CA GLY A 228 -8.42 -5.11 -20.97
C GLY A 228 -7.32 -4.35 -20.23
N LEU A 229 -6.20 -5.03 -19.90
CA LEU A 229 -5.07 -4.36 -19.26
C LEU A 229 -4.46 -3.28 -20.16
N SER A 230 -4.13 -3.61 -21.40
CA SER A 230 -3.56 -2.63 -22.34
C SER A 230 -4.52 -1.49 -22.65
N SER A 231 -5.84 -1.76 -22.70
CA SER A 231 -6.85 -0.72 -22.88
C SER A 231 -6.93 0.21 -21.67
N VAL A 232 -7.14 -0.33 -20.49
CA VAL A 232 -7.38 0.47 -19.28
C VAL A 232 -6.07 1.12 -18.81
N PHE A 233 -5.00 0.31 -18.66
CA PHE A 233 -3.72 0.80 -18.13
C PHE A 233 -2.81 1.43 -19.18
N GLY A 234 -3.12 1.32 -20.47
CA GLY A 234 -2.36 1.97 -21.54
C GLY A 234 -2.99 3.25 -22.08
N LYS A 235 -4.31 3.43 -21.89
CA LYS A 235 -5.04 4.54 -22.55
C LYS A 235 -5.94 5.34 -21.60
N VAL A 236 -6.51 4.70 -20.56
CA VAL A 236 -7.50 5.35 -19.69
C VAL A 236 -6.83 5.93 -18.45
N VAL A 237 -6.25 5.08 -17.58
CA VAL A 237 -5.70 5.50 -16.27
C VAL A 237 -4.22 5.87 -16.32
N SER A 238 -3.53 5.53 -17.39
CA SER A 238 -2.10 5.79 -17.58
C SER A 238 -1.83 6.42 -18.94
N GLU A 239 -0.63 6.97 -19.09
CA GLU A 239 -0.11 7.50 -20.34
C GLU A 239 0.61 6.42 -21.18
N ARG A 240 1.11 5.39 -20.50
CA ARG A 240 1.84 4.27 -21.12
C ARG A 240 1.68 3.00 -20.30
N PHE A 241 1.66 1.86 -20.98
CA PHE A 241 1.71 0.52 -20.41
C PHE A 241 2.69 -0.34 -21.18
N ASP A 242 3.71 -0.87 -20.51
CA ASP A 242 4.76 -1.69 -21.09
C ASP A 242 4.48 -3.18 -20.83
N THR A 243 3.90 -3.85 -21.81
CA THR A 243 3.50 -5.26 -21.68
C THR A 243 4.68 -6.23 -21.51
N ALA A 244 5.91 -5.86 -21.92
CA ALA A 244 7.07 -6.68 -21.70
C ALA A 244 7.35 -6.84 -20.19
N ARG A 245 7.16 -5.79 -19.39
CA ARG A 245 7.32 -5.84 -17.92
C ARG A 245 6.34 -6.77 -17.22
N MET A 246 5.25 -7.12 -17.88
CA MET A 246 4.30 -8.09 -17.33
C MET A 246 4.82 -9.53 -17.34
N ILE A 247 5.73 -9.86 -18.27
CA ILE A 247 6.23 -11.22 -18.50
C ILE A 247 7.73 -11.37 -18.29
N ASP A 248 8.51 -10.29 -18.32
CA ASP A 248 9.94 -10.36 -18.08
C ASP A 248 10.26 -10.88 -16.68
N GLY A 249 11.12 -11.91 -16.58
CA GLY A 249 11.55 -12.49 -15.32
C GLY A 249 10.45 -13.21 -14.53
N LEU A 250 9.30 -13.57 -15.15
CA LEU A 250 8.25 -14.37 -14.50
C LEU A 250 8.85 -15.67 -13.91
N GLY A 251 8.47 -15.97 -12.65
CA GLY A 251 8.94 -17.16 -11.92
C GLY A 251 10.40 -17.08 -11.43
N ARG A 252 11.12 -16.01 -11.72
CA ARG A 252 12.51 -15.80 -11.30
C ARG A 252 12.65 -14.59 -10.37
N ASP A 253 12.10 -13.45 -10.78
CA ASP A 253 12.25 -12.16 -10.10
C ASP A 253 10.90 -11.78 -9.46
N TRP A 254 10.74 -12.15 -8.18
CA TRP A 254 9.48 -11.96 -7.47
C TRP A 254 9.36 -10.57 -6.85
N GLN A 255 8.25 -9.89 -7.12
CA GLN A 255 8.02 -8.53 -6.61
C GLN A 255 7.82 -8.50 -5.10
N ILE A 256 7.35 -9.58 -4.51
CA ILE A 256 7.18 -9.70 -3.05
C ILE A 256 8.52 -9.68 -2.31
N ASP A 257 9.62 -10.09 -2.94
CA ASP A 257 10.97 -10.03 -2.36
C ASP A 257 11.50 -8.59 -2.27
N GLN A 258 10.85 -7.65 -2.99
CA GLN A 258 11.20 -6.22 -3.02
C GLN A 258 10.19 -5.38 -2.23
N ASN A 259 9.42 -6.00 -1.32
CA ASN A 259 8.52 -5.26 -0.46
C ASN A 259 9.27 -4.45 0.60
N TYR A 260 8.57 -3.50 1.20
CA TYR A 260 9.01 -2.82 2.40
C TYR A 260 7.99 -2.97 3.52
N PHE A 261 8.47 -2.93 4.76
CA PHE A 261 7.65 -2.80 5.96
C PHE A 261 7.74 -1.38 6.53
N LYS A 262 6.74 -0.96 7.29
CA LYS A 262 6.67 0.37 7.88
C LYS A 262 6.92 0.33 9.39
N LEU A 263 7.69 1.29 9.88
CA LEU A 263 7.86 1.55 11.31
C LEU A 263 7.10 2.80 11.76
N HIS A 264 6.93 3.77 10.86
CA HIS A 264 6.22 5.02 11.13
C HIS A 264 4.79 4.92 10.56
N SER A 265 3.79 5.34 11.36
CA SER A 265 2.36 5.26 11.01
C SER A 265 1.95 6.38 10.05
N CYS A 266 2.58 6.44 8.89
CA CYS A 266 2.34 7.49 7.90
C CYS A 266 2.70 7.02 6.49
N CYS A 267 2.41 7.87 5.50
CA CYS A 267 2.79 7.65 4.12
C CYS A 267 4.29 7.35 3.99
N ARG A 268 4.64 6.37 3.16
CA ARG A 268 6.05 5.99 2.94
C ARG A 268 6.94 7.16 2.54
N TYR A 269 6.39 8.19 1.93
CA TYR A 269 7.15 9.37 1.51
C TYR A 269 7.63 10.25 2.70
N ASN A 270 7.04 10.10 3.90
CA ASN A 270 7.53 10.75 5.13
C ASN A 270 8.73 10.04 5.76
N HIS A 271 8.90 8.72 5.46
CA HIS A 271 9.83 7.87 6.21
C HIS A 271 11.28 8.32 6.09
N GLY A 272 11.73 8.74 4.90
CA GLY A 272 13.11 9.22 4.74
C GLY A 272 13.45 10.39 5.68
N ALA A 273 12.53 11.33 5.84
CA ALA A 273 12.71 12.44 6.77
C ALA A 273 12.75 11.97 8.24
N LEU A 274 11.89 11.01 8.60
CA LEU A 274 11.84 10.45 9.96
C LEU A 274 13.07 9.59 10.26
N ASP A 275 13.51 8.76 9.32
CA ASP A 275 14.72 7.94 9.46
C ASP A 275 15.98 8.83 9.60
N ALA A 276 16.11 9.88 8.79
CA ALA A 276 17.20 10.85 8.91
C ALA A 276 17.16 11.58 10.27
N LEU A 277 15.96 11.98 10.72
CA LEU A 277 15.78 12.59 12.03
C LEU A 277 16.14 11.63 13.15
N ASP A 278 15.75 10.36 13.08
CA ASP A 278 16.08 9.34 14.07
C ASP A 278 17.60 9.10 14.15
N LEU A 279 18.30 9.09 13.01
CA LEU A 279 19.77 9.03 12.97
C LEU A 279 20.43 10.24 13.65
N LEU A 280 19.85 11.44 13.47
CA LEU A 280 20.32 12.65 14.11
C LEU A 280 20.12 12.57 15.64
N LEU A 281 18.91 12.22 16.07
CA LEU A 281 18.54 12.15 17.50
C LEU A 281 19.27 11.02 18.24
N ALA A 282 19.70 9.97 17.54
CA ALA A 282 20.54 8.92 18.13
C ALA A 282 21.97 9.40 18.44
N LYS A 283 22.46 10.42 17.71
CA LYS A 283 23.79 11.01 17.96
C LYS A 283 23.77 12.10 19.03
N GLU A 284 22.73 12.91 19.04
CA GLU A 284 22.56 14.02 19.97
C GLU A 284 21.07 14.19 20.32
N ALA A 285 20.76 14.14 21.61
CA ALA A 285 19.41 14.41 22.10
C ALA A 285 19.06 15.90 21.89
N VAL A 286 17.96 16.17 21.21
CA VAL A 286 17.49 17.51 20.91
C VAL A 286 16.11 17.72 21.51
N ALA A 287 15.98 18.70 22.42
CA ALA A 287 14.70 19.11 22.94
C ALA A 287 13.94 19.97 21.93
N ALA A 288 12.63 19.76 21.79
CA ALA A 288 11.82 20.46 20.78
C ALA A 288 11.81 21.99 20.95
N ASP A 289 11.94 22.51 22.18
CA ASP A 289 12.01 23.94 22.47
C ASP A 289 13.34 24.58 22.07
N ALA A 290 14.41 23.78 22.00
CA ALA A 290 15.71 24.23 21.50
C ALA A 290 15.76 24.38 19.99
N VAL A 291 14.79 23.81 19.26
CA VAL A 291 14.74 23.88 17.80
C VAL A 291 14.12 25.20 17.33
N GLU A 292 14.81 25.93 16.46
CA GLU A 292 14.32 27.11 15.78
C GLU A 292 13.54 26.72 14.53
N ARG A 293 14.12 25.84 13.68
CA ARG A 293 13.60 25.47 12.35
C ARG A 293 14.11 24.08 11.95
N VAL A 294 13.31 23.38 11.16
CA VAL A 294 13.69 22.13 10.49
C VAL A 294 13.50 22.29 8.99
N ASP A 295 14.54 22.04 8.22
CA ASP A 295 14.51 22.00 6.76
C ASP A 295 14.68 20.55 6.29
N VAL A 296 13.75 20.07 5.46
CA VAL A 296 13.76 18.74 4.86
C VAL A 296 13.92 18.88 3.36
N ALA A 297 14.99 18.32 2.80
CA ALA A 297 15.18 18.16 1.37
C ALA A 297 14.92 16.71 0.97
N SER A 298 14.08 16.47 -0.03
CA SER A 298 13.72 15.14 -0.49
C SER A 298 13.28 15.13 -1.95
N TYR A 299 12.86 13.99 -2.48
CA TYR A 299 12.34 13.87 -3.83
C TYR A 299 10.92 14.47 -3.98
N LEU A 300 10.49 14.69 -5.23
CA LEU A 300 9.24 15.34 -5.61
C LEU A 300 8.03 14.92 -4.78
N TYR A 301 7.75 13.59 -4.68
CA TYR A 301 6.54 13.11 -4.01
C TYR A 301 6.55 13.32 -2.48
N ALA A 302 7.71 13.39 -1.86
CA ALA A 302 7.84 13.73 -0.45
C ALA A 302 7.68 15.24 -0.25
N ALA A 303 8.20 16.06 -1.18
CA ALA A 303 8.08 17.52 -1.14
C ALA A 303 6.62 18.01 -1.31
N GLU A 304 5.76 17.22 -1.96
CA GLU A 304 4.31 17.51 -2.08
C GLU A 304 3.54 17.33 -0.76
N LEU A 305 4.13 16.69 0.25
CA LEU A 305 3.51 16.43 1.56
C LEU A 305 3.87 17.54 2.56
N ASP A 306 3.68 18.78 2.20
CA ASP A 306 4.15 19.98 2.89
C ASP A 306 3.13 20.67 3.81
N ASP A 307 1.95 20.07 4.01
CA ASP A 307 0.89 20.63 4.83
C ASP A 307 1.31 20.80 6.30
N GLN A 308 1.45 22.05 6.76
CA GLN A 308 1.82 22.40 8.12
C GLN A 308 0.63 22.45 9.11
N ALA A 309 -0.61 22.29 8.62
CA ALA A 309 -1.82 22.38 9.41
C ALA A 309 -2.87 21.33 9.00
N PRO A 310 -2.55 20.03 9.05
CA PRO A 310 -3.43 18.99 8.57
C PRO A 310 -4.76 18.98 9.33
N ARG A 311 -5.87 18.87 8.60
CA ARG A 311 -7.23 19.00 9.14
C ARG A 311 -7.78 17.76 9.85
N ASN A 312 -7.16 16.59 9.62
CA ASN A 312 -7.58 15.31 10.22
C ASN A 312 -6.41 14.32 10.28
N THR A 313 -6.64 13.15 10.87
CA THR A 313 -5.62 12.13 11.07
C THR A 313 -5.03 11.60 9.75
N LEU A 314 -5.84 11.48 8.68
CA LEU A 314 -5.33 11.08 7.37
C LEU A 314 -4.40 12.16 6.80
N ALA A 315 -4.82 13.43 6.77
CA ALA A 315 -3.96 14.52 6.33
C ALA A 315 -2.65 14.58 7.12
N GLY A 316 -2.68 14.34 8.46
CA GLY A 316 -1.49 14.25 9.29
C GLY A 316 -0.54 13.12 8.88
N LYS A 317 -1.06 11.96 8.47
CA LYS A 317 -0.28 10.83 7.95
C LYS A 317 0.34 11.12 6.58
N PHE A 318 -0.15 12.13 5.87
CA PHE A 318 0.36 12.62 4.57
C PHE A 318 1.00 14.01 4.70
N SER A 319 1.58 14.33 5.85
CA SER A 319 2.29 15.59 6.11
C SER A 319 3.67 15.30 6.69
N VAL A 320 4.74 15.69 5.98
CA VAL A 320 6.11 15.64 6.53
C VAL A 320 6.26 16.61 7.70
N PRO A 321 5.74 17.86 7.64
CA PRO A 321 5.80 18.77 8.78
C PRO A 321 5.16 18.22 10.04
N PHE A 322 3.97 17.63 9.95
CA PHE A 322 3.29 17.05 11.09
C PHE A 322 4.03 15.80 11.62
N ALA A 323 4.51 14.91 10.74
CA ALA A 323 5.25 13.72 11.12
C ALA A 323 6.55 14.06 11.86
N VAL A 324 7.32 15.04 11.37
CA VAL A 324 8.54 15.54 12.03
C VAL A 324 8.20 16.20 13.35
N ALA A 325 7.13 17.00 13.42
CA ALA A 325 6.69 17.66 14.65
C ALA A 325 6.28 16.64 15.73
N THR A 326 5.50 15.62 15.38
CA THR A 326 5.12 14.57 16.33
C THR A 326 6.34 13.82 16.86
N ARG A 327 7.30 13.50 15.98
CA ARG A 327 8.53 12.81 16.38
C ARG A 327 9.36 13.62 17.38
N LEU A 328 9.50 14.94 17.18
CA LEU A 328 10.27 15.81 18.05
C LEU A 328 9.54 16.19 19.35
N VAL A 329 8.23 16.47 19.26
CA VAL A 329 7.46 16.95 20.41
C VAL A 329 6.98 15.81 21.30
N ARG A 330 6.53 14.70 20.70
CA ARG A 330 5.93 13.56 21.41
C ARG A 330 6.86 12.34 21.52
N GLY A 331 8.05 12.42 20.91
CA GLY A 331 9.10 11.40 21.03
C GLY A 331 8.91 10.16 20.14
N SER A 332 7.81 10.05 19.38
CA SER A 332 7.51 8.90 18.54
C SER A 332 6.75 9.31 17.27
N SER A 333 6.88 8.51 16.23
CA SER A 333 6.11 8.60 14.95
C SER A 333 5.30 7.32 14.69
N ARG A 334 4.93 6.61 15.75
CA ARG A 334 4.11 5.41 15.69
C ARG A 334 2.62 5.74 15.78
N VAL A 335 1.77 4.71 15.76
CA VAL A 335 0.31 4.81 15.68
C VAL A 335 -0.28 5.79 16.71
N GLU A 336 0.19 5.74 17.97
CA GLU A 336 -0.29 6.59 19.06
C GLU A 336 -0.10 8.10 18.83
N ASN A 337 0.75 8.48 17.88
CA ASN A 337 1.06 9.88 17.57
C ASN A 337 0.47 10.39 16.25
N PHE A 338 -0.39 9.59 15.60
CA PHE A 338 -1.19 10.02 14.44
C PHE A 338 -2.70 9.95 14.73
N THR A 339 -3.07 10.26 15.97
CA THR A 339 -4.44 10.30 16.50
C THR A 339 -5.00 11.72 16.51
N TRP A 340 -6.29 11.85 16.79
CA TRP A 340 -6.92 13.16 16.99
C TRP A 340 -6.31 13.95 18.15
N ASP A 341 -5.82 13.28 19.21
CA ASP A 341 -5.14 13.93 20.32
C ASP A 341 -3.82 14.57 19.91
N ALA A 342 -3.04 13.85 19.11
CA ALA A 342 -1.80 14.40 18.55
C ALA A 342 -2.08 15.57 17.60
N LEU A 343 -3.13 15.47 16.79
CA LEU A 343 -3.53 16.51 15.85
C LEU A 343 -4.00 17.80 16.55
N ARG A 344 -4.61 17.69 17.75
CA ARG A 344 -5.07 18.81 18.57
C ARG A 344 -4.02 19.36 19.53
N ASP A 345 -2.87 18.70 19.63
CA ASP A 345 -1.76 19.14 20.47
C ASP A 345 -1.17 20.44 19.95
N GLU A 346 -1.40 21.54 20.66
CA GLU A 346 -0.95 22.89 20.28
C GLU A 346 0.58 22.96 20.10
N LYS A 347 1.35 22.17 20.87
CA LYS A 347 2.82 22.12 20.73
C LYS A 347 3.21 21.48 19.41
N VAL A 348 2.54 20.40 19.01
CA VAL A 348 2.77 19.75 17.72
C VAL A 348 2.39 20.68 16.58
N GLN A 349 1.22 21.33 16.66
CA GLN A 349 0.76 22.30 15.64
C GLN A 349 1.71 23.50 15.51
N ALA A 350 2.15 24.07 16.62
CA ALA A 350 3.09 25.17 16.63
C ALA A 350 4.46 24.75 16.08
N PHE A 351 4.88 23.51 16.34
CA PHE A 351 6.14 22.97 15.83
C PHE A 351 6.06 22.69 14.34
N ALA A 352 4.98 22.10 13.83
CA ALA A 352 4.80 21.79 12.41
C ALA A 352 5.00 23.03 11.50
N LYS A 353 4.60 24.20 11.97
CA LYS A 353 4.80 25.49 11.26
C LYS A 353 6.28 25.91 11.10
N ARG A 354 7.21 25.24 11.80
CA ARG A 354 8.65 25.46 11.71
C ARG A 354 9.38 24.42 10.87
N VAL A 355 8.64 23.47 10.28
CA VAL A 355 9.18 22.44 9.40
C VAL A 355 8.86 22.79 7.96
N PHE A 356 9.88 22.83 7.12
CA PHE A 356 9.78 23.18 5.71
C PHE A 356 10.31 22.03 4.86
N VAL A 357 9.58 21.70 3.80
CA VAL A 357 9.94 20.60 2.89
C VAL A 357 10.18 21.16 1.51
N THR A 358 11.26 20.73 0.87
CA THR A 358 11.63 21.18 -0.47
C THR A 358 12.06 20.02 -1.35
N GLU A 359 11.78 20.11 -2.65
CA GLU A 359 12.30 19.16 -3.62
C GLU A 359 13.79 19.40 -3.87
N ASP A 360 14.57 18.31 -3.82
CA ASP A 360 15.90 18.22 -4.39
C ASP A 360 15.81 17.41 -5.70
N LYS A 361 16.05 18.06 -6.84
CA LYS A 361 15.95 17.42 -8.16
C LYS A 361 16.94 16.27 -8.35
N ALA A 362 18.11 16.32 -7.70
CA ALA A 362 19.07 15.21 -7.74
C ALA A 362 18.53 13.99 -6.98
N MET A 363 17.80 14.22 -5.88
CA MET A 363 17.09 13.15 -5.17
C MET A 363 15.92 12.59 -5.98
N THR A 364 15.14 13.46 -6.65
CA THR A 364 14.05 13.04 -7.55
C THR A 364 14.55 12.17 -8.70
N ALA A 365 15.70 12.45 -9.27
CA ALA A 365 16.30 11.68 -10.35
C ALA A 365 16.71 10.26 -9.93
N ARG A 366 16.76 9.95 -8.64
CA ARG A 366 17.10 8.62 -8.11
C ARG A 366 15.91 7.67 -7.96
N LEU A 367 14.68 8.19 -8.18
CA LEU A 367 13.46 7.36 -8.16
C LEU A 367 13.44 6.39 -9.36
N PRO A 368 12.86 5.22 -9.25
CA PRO A 368 12.26 4.62 -8.05
C PRO A 368 13.24 3.84 -7.16
N GLN A 369 14.53 3.73 -7.55
CA GLN A 369 15.52 2.88 -6.88
C GLN A 369 15.79 3.32 -5.44
N PHE A 370 15.88 4.62 -5.22
CA PHE A 370 16.13 5.21 -3.91
C PHE A 370 15.08 6.27 -3.56
N ARG A 371 14.85 6.46 -2.27
CA ARG A 371 13.94 7.49 -1.72
C ARG A 371 14.68 8.33 -0.69
N PRO A 372 15.69 9.10 -1.11
CA PRO A 372 16.58 9.81 -0.21
C PRO A 372 15.89 10.99 0.48
N ALA A 373 16.38 11.32 1.67
CA ALA A 373 16.02 12.54 2.37
C ALA A 373 17.21 13.09 3.16
N ARG A 374 17.25 14.40 3.35
CA ARG A 374 18.14 15.11 4.26
C ARG A 374 17.32 15.98 5.19
N VAL A 375 17.68 15.97 6.48
CA VAL A 375 17.08 16.81 7.50
C VAL A 375 18.16 17.67 8.13
N ASP A 376 17.93 19.00 8.11
CA ASP A 376 18.75 20.00 8.76
C ASP A 376 17.95 20.62 9.91
N VAL A 377 18.40 20.44 11.16
CA VAL A 377 17.76 20.96 12.37
C VAL A 377 18.58 22.15 12.86
N ARG A 378 18.04 23.37 12.71
CA ARG A 378 18.63 24.58 13.24
C ARG A 378 18.20 24.78 14.69
N LEU A 379 19.17 24.94 15.56
CA LEU A 379 18.96 25.20 16.99
C LEU A 379 18.98 26.70 17.29
N ARG A 380 18.33 27.11 18.38
CA ARG A 380 18.30 28.50 18.83
C ARG A 380 19.67 29.03 19.31
N ASP A 381 20.63 28.14 19.61
CA ASP A 381 22.01 28.50 19.93
C ASP A 381 22.89 28.77 18.67
N GLY A 382 22.29 28.69 17.48
CA GLY A 382 22.93 28.92 16.19
C GLY A 382 23.56 27.69 15.55
N ARG A 383 23.62 26.52 16.21
CA ARG A 383 24.09 25.25 15.62
C ARG A 383 23.08 24.72 14.62
N THR A 384 23.58 24.01 13.62
CA THR A 384 22.75 23.21 12.70
C THR A 384 23.24 21.77 12.75
N LEU A 385 22.33 20.86 13.04
CA LEU A 385 22.56 19.41 13.02
C LEU A 385 21.97 18.85 11.74
N SER A 386 22.69 17.96 11.07
CA SER A 386 22.28 17.42 9.78
C SER A 386 22.41 15.89 9.75
N ALA A 387 21.45 15.24 9.11
CA ALA A 387 21.52 13.81 8.76
C ALA A 387 20.83 13.54 7.43
N SER A 388 21.24 12.47 6.76
CA SER A 388 20.65 12.04 5.50
C SER A 388 20.57 10.52 5.41
N VAL A 389 19.59 10.05 4.64
CA VAL A 389 19.41 8.65 4.27
C VAL A 389 19.24 8.52 2.77
N GLU A 390 19.65 7.38 2.21
CA GLU A 390 19.45 7.06 0.79
C GLU A 390 18.26 6.14 0.57
N ALA A 391 18.13 5.12 1.41
CA ALA A 391 17.01 4.18 1.48
C ALA A 391 16.26 4.36 2.81
N ASN A 392 15.00 3.99 2.83
CA ASN A 392 14.22 4.02 4.05
C ASN A 392 14.39 2.69 4.80
N ARG A 393 14.43 2.72 6.12
CA ARG A 393 14.43 1.51 6.92
C ARG A 393 13.18 0.67 6.66
N GLY A 394 13.38 -0.64 6.55
CA GLY A 394 12.35 -1.59 6.17
C GLY A 394 12.23 -1.84 4.66
N ASP A 395 12.96 -1.11 3.80
CA ASP A 395 13.14 -1.48 2.39
C ASP A 395 14.00 -2.74 2.27
N ASP A 396 13.94 -3.44 1.14
CA ASP A 396 14.80 -4.57 0.81
C ASP A 396 16.29 -4.22 0.83
N GLN A 397 16.63 -2.93 0.69
CA GLN A 397 17.99 -2.39 0.76
C GLN A 397 18.46 -2.07 2.19
N ASP A 398 17.55 -1.87 3.13
CA ASP A 398 17.81 -1.63 4.55
C ASP A 398 16.73 -2.32 5.41
N PRO A 399 16.69 -3.66 5.40
CA PRO A 399 15.63 -4.41 6.09
C PRO A 399 15.74 -4.28 7.61
N TYR A 400 14.61 -4.43 8.30
CA TYR A 400 14.62 -4.60 9.74
C TYR A 400 15.31 -5.92 10.12
N SER A 401 16.02 -5.93 11.26
CA SER A 401 16.50 -7.18 11.85
C SER A 401 15.31 -8.07 12.23
N ARG A 402 15.49 -9.35 11.98
CA ARG A 402 14.54 -10.40 12.39
C ARG A 402 14.52 -10.60 13.88
#